data_ae44b7a72118931eb0a711c2ac0a56ba
#
_entry.id   ae44b7a72118931eb0a711c2ac0a56ba
#
_cell.length_a   1.000
_cell.length_b   1.000
_cell.length_c   1.000
_cell.angle_alpha   90.00
_cell.angle_beta   90.00
_cell.angle_gamma   90.00
#
_symmetry.space_group_name_H-M   'P 1'
#
loop_
_entity.id
_entity.type
_entity.pdbx_description
1 polymer ?
#
loop_
_entity_poly.entity_id
_entity_poly.type
_entity_poly.pdbx_seq_one_letter_code
_entity_poly.pdbx_strand_id
1 'polypeptide(L)'
;MDEGFHYYHIFIDGAMFNDPGTENFYGSTRQESGIEIPAHDQAFYEERDVPHGNVQEVRFWSKSTNKLRRAFVYTPPTYNKDTKKKYPVLYLQHGWGENEYAWTVQGHANLIMDNLIAEGKIEPFIIVMTYGMTNEGFRPGGGAGAARPAGGARPAAGAAPAGGARPAGPAPAGAPAGGARPAGGAQAARPAGGMGMMLNNGFETVLCDELVPYIDANFRTIAKKESRAMAGLSMGGMETHSITLARPELFGSYGLLSGGTYNADELAGREKPKLIFMSCGSKENPDGVNKAGVDLRAAGYNAVSYVSEGTAHEFLTWRRSLYQMAQLLFKK
;
A
#
# COMPACT_ATOMS: atom_id res chain seq x y z
N MET A 1 -1.38 -1.01 -23.97
CA MET A 1 -1.36 -1.15 -22.51
C MET A 1 -0.22 -0.27 -22.04
N ASP A 2 -0.40 0.47 -20.96
CA ASP A 2 0.66 1.34 -20.44
C ASP A 2 1.81 0.50 -19.87
N GLU A 3 3.00 1.10 -19.70
CA GLU A 3 4.16 0.46 -19.06
C GLU A 3 3.91 0.17 -17.58
N GLY A 4 4.60 -0.81 -17.03
CA GLY A 4 4.55 -1.17 -15.62
C GLY A 4 3.70 -2.38 -15.32
N PHE A 5 3.41 -2.59 -14.03
CA PHE A 5 2.64 -3.72 -13.53
C PHE A 5 1.13 -3.44 -13.59
N HIS A 6 0.38 -4.40 -14.15
CA HIS A 6 -1.08 -4.32 -14.24
C HIS A 6 -1.74 -5.60 -13.76
N TYR A 7 -2.83 -5.47 -12.99
CA TYR A 7 -3.73 -6.57 -12.73
C TYR A 7 -4.67 -6.78 -13.92
N TYR A 8 -5.01 -8.04 -14.22
CA TYR A 8 -5.98 -8.36 -15.26
C TYR A 8 -6.82 -9.59 -14.90
N HIS A 9 -7.93 -9.76 -15.61
CA HIS A 9 -8.85 -10.87 -15.43
C HIS A 9 -9.30 -11.42 -16.77
N ILE A 10 -9.54 -12.73 -16.80
CA ILE A 10 -10.16 -13.43 -17.93
C ILE A 10 -11.65 -13.59 -17.63
N PHE A 11 -12.50 -13.28 -18.61
CA PHE A 11 -13.93 -13.51 -18.54
C PHE A 11 -14.32 -14.59 -19.54
N ILE A 12 -14.97 -15.67 -19.05
CA ILE A 12 -15.50 -16.77 -19.84
C ILE A 12 -16.96 -16.95 -19.45
N ASP A 13 -17.88 -16.79 -20.42
CA ASP A 13 -19.32 -16.90 -20.23
C ASP A 13 -19.87 -16.07 -19.05
N GLY A 14 -19.29 -14.88 -18.83
CA GLY A 14 -19.67 -13.97 -17.78
C GLY A 14 -19.08 -14.28 -16.41
N ALA A 15 -18.35 -15.37 -16.23
CA ALA A 15 -17.58 -15.66 -15.01
C ALA A 15 -16.17 -15.12 -15.12
N MET A 16 -15.63 -14.63 -14.00
CA MET A 16 -14.28 -14.09 -13.91
C MET A 16 -13.31 -15.12 -13.35
N PHE A 17 -12.19 -15.29 -14.03
CA PHE A 17 -11.13 -16.25 -13.68
C PHE A 17 -9.78 -15.56 -13.65
N ASN A 18 -8.88 -16.12 -12.82
CA ASN A 18 -7.46 -15.85 -12.96
C ASN A 18 -6.91 -16.65 -14.14
N ASP A 19 -5.89 -16.11 -14.80
CA ASP A 19 -5.15 -16.82 -15.84
C ASP A 19 -4.28 -17.91 -15.19
N PRO A 20 -4.49 -19.20 -15.51
CA PRO A 20 -3.67 -20.28 -14.96
C PRO A 20 -2.23 -20.29 -15.52
N GLY A 21 -1.96 -19.54 -16.59
CA GLY A 21 -0.65 -19.45 -17.24
C GLY A 21 0.24 -18.34 -16.70
N THR A 22 -0.21 -17.58 -15.68
CA THR A 22 0.57 -16.48 -15.10
C THR A 22 0.71 -16.59 -13.58
N GLU A 23 1.65 -15.85 -13.02
CA GLU A 23 1.73 -15.68 -11.58
C GLU A 23 0.50 -14.94 -11.03
N ASN A 24 0.14 -15.25 -9.77
CA ASN A 24 -0.92 -14.60 -9.07
C ASN A 24 -0.33 -13.67 -7.99
N PHE A 25 -0.89 -12.48 -7.92
CA PHE A 25 -0.49 -11.41 -7.02
C PHE A 25 -1.64 -11.08 -6.08
N TYR A 26 -1.35 -10.76 -4.84
CA TYR A 26 -2.40 -10.33 -3.92
C TYR A 26 -2.71 -8.84 -4.15
N GLY A 27 -3.91 -8.58 -4.67
CA GLY A 27 -4.45 -7.27 -4.92
C GLY A 27 -5.97 -7.28 -4.80
N SER A 28 -6.60 -6.12 -4.61
CA SER A 28 -8.06 -5.99 -4.45
C SER A 28 -8.69 -7.00 -3.44
N THR A 29 -7.94 -7.36 -2.38
CA THR A 29 -8.30 -8.32 -1.31
C THR A 29 -8.36 -9.79 -1.74
N ARG A 30 -7.75 -10.16 -2.86
CA ARG A 30 -7.72 -11.54 -3.39
C ARG A 30 -6.47 -11.78 -4.23
N GLN A 31 -6.27 -13.03 -4.65
CA GLN A 31 -5.28 -13.36 -5.67
C GLN A 31 -5.82 -12.93 -7.04
N GLU A 32 -4.99 -12.24 -7.82
CA GLU A 32 -5.31 -11.74 -9.16
C GLU A 32 -4.15 -12.03 -10.11
N SER A 33 -4.46 -12.22 -11.40
CA SER A 33 -3.43 -12.31 -12.43
C SER A 33 -2.76 -10.96 -12.62
N GLY A 34 -1.45 -10.97 -12.86
CA GLY A 34 -0.68 -9.76 -13.14
C GLY A 34 0.17 -9.90 -14.40
N ILE A 35 0.44 -8.77 -15.03
CA ILE A 35 1.34 -8.67 -16.16
C ILE A 35 2.27 -7.47 -15.97
N GLU A 36 3.53 -7.67 -16.27
CA GLU A 36 4.54 -6.60 -16.31
C GLU A 36 4.78 -6.19 -17.76
N ILE A 37 4.53 -4.94 -18.08
CA ILE A 37 4.93 -4.33 -19.35
C ILE A 37 6.23 -3.57 -19.09
N PRO A 38 7.35 -3.96 -19.72
CA PRO A 38 8.64 -3.32 -19.48
C PRO A 38 8.58 -1.82 -19.65
N ALA A 39 9.01 -1.06 -18.64
CA ALA A 39 9.10 0.39 -18.73
C ALA A 39 10.39 0.79 -19.44
N HIS A 40 10.37 1.90 -20.20
CA HIS A 40 11.55 2.41 -20.89
C HIS A 40 12.70 2.75 -19.94
N ASP A 41 12.40 3.03 -18.66
CA ASP A 41 13.35 3.36 -17.60
C ASP A 41 13.53 2.25 -16.56
N GLN A 42 13.15 0.99 -16.86
CA GLN A 42 13.12 -0.12 -15.90
C GLN A 42 14.46 -0.42 -15.21
N ALA A 43 15.58 0.06 -15.74
CA ALA A 43 16.91 -0.23 -15.21
C ALA A 43 17.09 0.06 -13.71
N PHE A 44 16.28 0.93 -13.11
CA PHE A 44 16.38 1.23 -11.68
C PHE A 44 15.73 0.15 -10.77
N TYR A 45 14.83 -0.70 -11.31
CA TYR A 45 14.14 -1.75 -10.55
C TYR A 45 14.29 -3.16 -11.12
N GLU A 46 15.02 -3.33 -12.24
CA GLU A 46 15.28 -4.66 -12.80
C GLU A 46 16.33 -5.44 -11.99
N GLU A 47 16.33 -6.75 -12.14
CA GLU A 47 17.40 -7.60 -11.59
C GLU A 47 18.71 -7.29 -12.26
N ARG A 48 19.75 -7.06 -11.46
CA ARG A 48 21.11 -6.72 -11.92
C ARG A 48 22.12 -7.57 -11.15
N ASP A 49 23.26 -7.84 -11.78
CA ASP A 49 24.39 -8.52 -11.12
C ASP A 49 25.10 -7.57 -10.15
N VAL A 50 24.47 -7.34 -9.01
CA VAL A 50 24.93 -6.51 -7.90
C VAL A 50 24.77 -7.27 -6.58
N PRO A 51 25.46 -6.89 -5.49
CA PRO A 51 25.18 -7.49 -4.19
C PRO A 51 23.73 -7.26 -3.75
N HIS A 52 23.03 -8.35 -3.44
CA HIS A 52 21.63 -8.30 -3.00
C HIS A 52 21.48 -8.32 -1.49
N GLY A 53 20.50 -7.58 -1.00
CA GLY A 53 20.00 -7.67 0.37
C GLY A 53 19.13 -8.90 0.58
N ASN A 54 18.65 -9.07 1.83
CA ASN A 54 17.75 -10.18 2.17
C ASN A 54 16.38 -9.63 2.53
N VAL A 55 15.33 -10.25 2.00
CA VAL A 55 13.95 -10.06 2.45
C VAL A 55 13.57 -11.26 3.30
N GLN A 56 13.33 -11.04 4.59
CA GLN A 56 12.96 -12.11 5.51
C GLN A 56 11.56 -11.88 6.08
N GLU A 57 10.77 -12.93 6.18
CA GLU A 57 9.52 -12.93 6.90
C GLU A 57 9.80 -12.98 8.41
N VAL A 58 9.18 -12.08 9.16
CA VAL A 58 9.16 -12.10 10.62
C VAL A 58 7.73 -12.18 11.12
N ARG A 59 7.55 -12.84 12.27
CA ARG A 59 6.25 -12.97 12.92
C ARG A 59 6.34 -12.47 14.34
N PHE A 60 5.35 -11.68 14.74
CA PHE A 60 5.23 -11.14 16.08
C PHE A 60 3.80 -11.26 16.58
N TRP A 61 3.67 -11.46 17.89
CA TRP A 61 2.35 -11.49 18.51
C TRP A 61 1.87 -10.06 18.75
N SER A 62 0.80 -9.67 18.08
CA SER A 62 0.14 -8.40 18.33
C SER A 62 -0.85 -8.54 19.46
N LYS A 63 -0.58 -7.86 20.57
CA LYS A 63 -1.45 -7.85 21.75
C LYS A 63 -2.76 -7.10 21.49
N SER A 64 -2.68 -5.98 20.76
CA SER A 64 -3.83 -5.13 20.45
C SER A 64 -4.86 -5.84 19.56
N THR A 65 -4.40 -6.68 18.61
CA THR A 65 -5.28 -7.46 17.74
C THR A 65 -5.50 -8.90 18.21
N ASN A 66 -4.78 -9.34 19.25
CA ASN A 66 -4.77 -10.71 19.76
C ASN A 66 -4.50 -11.76 18.66
N LYS A 67 -3.53 -11.48 17.79
CA LYS A 67 -3.19 -12.32 16.62
C LYS A 67 -1.69 -12.36 16.36
N LEU A 68 -1.25 -13.46 15.74
CA LEU A 68 0.07 -13.54 15.14
C LEU A 68 0.06 -12.71 13.84
N ARG A 69 0.85 -11.66 13.80
CA ARG A 69 1.02 -10.81 12.62
C ARG A 69 2.37 -11.04 11.98
N ARG A 70 2.47 -10.66 10.73
CA ARG A 70 3.63 -10.87 9.88
C ARG A 70 4.12 -9.54 9.33
N ALA A 71 5.43 -9.43 9.15
CA ALA A 71 6.05 -8.37 8.39
C ALA A 71 7.20 -8.93 7.54
N PHE A 72 7.54 -8.26 6.44
CA PHE A 72 8.76 -8.49 5.68
C PHE A 72 9.78 -7.43 6.01
N VAL A 73 11.00 -7.85 6.22
CA VAL A 73 12.12 -6.96 6.54
C VAL A 73 13.20 -7.14 5.49
N TYR A 74 13.41 -6.10 4.68
CA TYR A 74 14.59 -6.01 3.82
C TYR A 74 15.76 -5.52 4.64
N THR A 75 16.86 -6.25 4.58
CA THR A 75 18.15 -5.86 5.15
C THR A 75 19.18 -5.71 4.02
N PRO A 76 19.97 -4.61 4.00
CA PRO A 76 20.87 -4.32 2.88
C PRO A 76 22.00 -5.33 2.75
N PRO A 77 22.69 -5.43 1.58
CA PRO A 77 23.75 -6.42 1.30
C PRO A 77 24.90 -6.42 2.32
N THR A 78 25.14 -5.29 2.97
CA THR A 78 26.18 -5.14 4.00
C THR A 78 25.74 -5.62 5.39
N TYR A 79 24.47 -5.91 5.58
CA TYR A 79 23.92 -6.21 6.91
C TYR A 79 24.61 -7.40 7.57
N ASN A 80 24.78 -8.52 6.88
CA ASN A 80 25.41 -9.71 7.45
C ASN A 80 26.94 -9.63 7.46
N LYS A 81 27.55 -8.69 6.70
CA LYS A 81 29.00 -8.53 6.63
C LYS A 81 29.56 -7.70 7.79
N ASP A 82 28.83 -6.65 8.18
CA ASP A 82 29.20 -5.80 9.32
C ASP A 82 28.17 -5.96 10.45
N THR A 83 28.52 -6.83 11.39
CA THR A 83 27.65 -7.16 12.53
C THR A 83 27.57 -6.05 13.60
N LYS A 84 28.38 -5.00 13.50
CA LYS A 84 28.37 -3.87 14.44
C LYS A 84 27.59 -2.66 13.90
N LYS A 85 27.47 -2.54 12.58
CA LYS A 85 26.76 -1.43 11.95
C LYS A 85 25.27 -1.46 12.29
N LYS A 86 24.75 -0.30 12.68
CA LYS A 86 23.32 -0.04 12.85
C LYS A 86 22.80 0.76 11.66
N TYR A 87 21.53 0.57 11.35
CA TYR A 87 20.91 1.10 10.14
C TYR A 87 19.68 1.94 10.46
N PRO A 88 19.42 3.02 9.71
CA PRO A 88 18.13 3.68 9.69
C PRO A 88 17.04 2.72 9.21
N VAL A 89 15.77 3.06 9.47
CA VAL A 89 14.63 2.20 9.10
C VAL A 89 13.55 3.01 8.38
N LEU A 90 13.11 2.49 7.23
CA LEU A 90 11.91 2.93 6.54
C LEU A 90 10.78 1.92 6.82
N TYR A 91 9.68 2.38 7.41
CA TYR A 91 8.42 1.64 7.49
C TYR A 91 7.61 1.98 6.26
N LEU A 92 7.42 0.99 5.35
CA LEU A 92 6.87 1.18 4.02
C LEU A 92 5.55 0.44 3.87
N GLN A 93 4.45 1.19 3.73
CA GLN A 93 3.12 0.67 3.80
C GLN A 93 2.48 0.48 2.42
N HIS A 94 1.77 -0.65 2.26
CA HIS A 94 1.04 -0.99 1.03
C HIS A 94 -0.29 -0.23 0.90
N GLY A 95 -0.97 -0.36 -0.24
CA GLY A 95 -2.27 0.24 -0.53
C GLY A 95 -3.46 -0.63 -0.12
N TRP A 96 -4.66 -0.07 -0.35
CA TRP A 96 -5.88 -0.80 -0.06
C TRP A 96 -6.00 -2.06 -0.93
N GLY A 97 -6.41 -3.17 -0.29
CA GLY A 97 -6.60 -4.44 -0.98
C GLY A 97 -5.32 -5.25 -1.24
N GLU A 98 -4.18 -4.69 -0.92
CA GLU A 98 -2.87 -5.35 -0.99
C GLU A 98 -2.45 -5.92 0.38
N ASN A 99 -1.24 -6.41 0.49
CA ASN A 99 -0.68 -6.93 1.72
C ASN A 99 0.82 -6.65 1.82
N GLU A 100 1.46 -7.23 2.82
CA GLU A 100 2.89 -7.05 3.11
C GLU A 100 3.84 -7.55 2.01
N TYR A 101 3.37 -8.31 1.02
CA TYR A 101 4.17 -8.73 -0.14
C TYR A 101 4.26 -7.65 -1.22
N ALA A 102 3.29 -6.73 -1.28
CA ALA A 102 3.12 -5.83 -2.42
C ALA A 102 4.38 -5.05 -2.79
N TRP A 103 5.10 -4.53 -1.79
CA TRP A 103 6.31 -3.76 -2.05
C TRP A 103 7.50 -4.59 -2.54
N THR A 104 7.60 -5.87 -2.18
CA THR A 104 8.68 -6.73 -2.68
C THR A 104 8.34 -7.37 -4.01
N VAL A 105 7.07 -7.74 -4.23
CA VAL A 105 6.65 -8.48 -5.42
C VAL A 105 6.26 -7.51 -6.55
N GLN A 106 5.23 -6.69 -6.35
CA GLN A 106 4.81 -5.73 -7.38
C GLN A 106 5.65 -4.44 -7.36
N GLY A 107 6.13 -4.02 -6.19
CA GLY A 107 6.88 -2.78 -5.99
C GLY A 107 8.37 -2.87 -6.26
N HIS A 108 8.96 -4.08 -6.30
CA HIS A 108 10.40 -4.32 -6.50
C HIS A 108 11.30 -3.51 -5.53
N ALA A 109 10.82 -3.22 -4.33
CA ALA A 109 11.51 -2.34 -3.39
C ALA A 109 12.92 -2.83 -3.03
N ASN A 110 13.11 -4.15 -2.88
CA ASN A 110 14.40 -4.76 -2.62
C ASN A 110 15.39 -4.54 -3.78
N LEU A 111 14.94 -4.70 -5.02
CA LEU A 111 15.79 -4.49 -6.21
C LEU A 111 16.17 -3.02 -6.38
N ILE A 112 15.19 -2.11 -6.18
CA ILE A 112 15.45 -0.66 -6.18
C ILE A 112 16.53 -0.30 -5.17
N MET A 113 16.45 -0.86 -3.95
CA MET A 113 17.43 -0.60 -2.91
C MET A 113 18.80 -1.17 -3.24
N ASP A 114 18.86 -2.42 -3.73
CA ASP A 114 20.12 -3.07 -4.11
C ASP A 114 20.84 -2.29 -5.21
N ASN A 115 20.11 -1.86 -6.24
CA ASN A 115 20.65 -1.06 -7.33
C ASN A 115 21.15 0.31 -6.85
N LEU A 116 20.38 1.03 -6.03
CA LEU A 116 20.78 2.32 -5.47
C LEU A 116 22.01 2.22 -4.56
N ILE A 117 22.12 1.15 -3.77
CA ILE A 117 23.29 0.89 -2.91
C ILE A 117 24.52 0.60 -3.76
N ALA A 118 24.38 -0.25 -4.78
CA ALA A 118 25.47 -0.58 -5.68
C ALA A 118 25.98 0.64 -6.47
N GLU A 119 25.09 1.54 -6.83
CA GLU A 119 25.40 2.82 -7.48
C GLU A 119 25.97 3.89 -6.51
N GLY A 120 26.02 3.60 -5.21
CA GLY A 120 26.48 4.57 -4.21
C GLY A 120 25.58 5.79 -4.04
N LYS A 121 24.32 5.71 -4.47
CA LYS A 121 23.36 6.82 -4.44
C LYS A 121 22.69 7.01 -3.09
N ILE A 122 22.69 5.97 -2.25
CA ILE A 122 22.07 5.99 -0.92
C ILE A 122 22.97 5.36 0.14
N GLU A 123 22.82 5.82 1.38
CA GLU A 123 23.29 5.07 2.54
C GLU A 123 22.34 3.88 2.75
N PRO A 124 22.88 2.66 3.02
CA PRO A 124 22.05 1.49 3.26
C PRO A 124 21.13 1.66 4.48
N PHE A 125 19.86 1.28 4.33
CA PHE A 125 18.89 1.25 5.41
C PHE A 125 17.98 0.01 5.35
N ILE A 126 17.30 -0.30 6.44
CA ILE A 126 16.34 -1.39 6.57
C ILE A 126 14.97 -0.90 6.06
N ILE A 127 14.22 -1.76 5.37
CA ILE A 127 12.80 -1.49 5.08
C ILE A 127 11.94 -2.52 5.82
N VAL A 128 10.87 -2.06 6.46
CA VAL A 128 9.87 -2.89 7.14
C VAL A 128 8.53 -2.72 6.44
N MET A 129 7.98 -3.80 5.92
CA MET A 129 6.71 -3.87 5.21
C MET A 129 5.75 -4.77 5.98
N THR A 130 4.60 -4.26 6.37
CA THR A 130 3.63 -5.01 7.18
C THR A 130 2.21 -4.80 6.67
N TYR A 131 1.31 -5.69 7.09
CA TYR A 131 -0.11 -5.59 6.74
C TYR A 131 -0.78 -4.46 7.54
N GLY A 132 -1.20 -3.41 6.85
CA GLY A 132 -1.78 -2.20 7.44
C GLY A 132 -3.23 -2.36 7.89
N MET A 133 -3.97 -3.29 7.29
CA MET A 133 -5.37 -3.47 7.64
C MET A 133 -5.53 -4.33 8.91
N THR A 134 -6.19 -3.79 9.91
CA THR A 134 -6.45 -4.48 11.18
C THR A 134 -7.91 -4.87 11.39
N ASN A 135 -8.84 -4.22 10.67
CA ASN A 135 -10.27 -4.54 10.72
C ASN A 135 -10.60 -5.70 9.78
N GLU A 136 -10.81 -6.88 10.34
CA GLU A 136 -11.42 -7.98 9.61
C GLU A 136 -12.92 -7.74 9.51
N GLY A 137 -13.44 -7.51 8.30
CA GLY A 137 -14.86 -7.33 8.04
C GLY A 137 -15.22 -6.14 7.18
N PHE A 138 -14.29 -5.25 6.87
CA PHE A 138 -14.53 -4.21 5.90
C PHE A 138 -14.55 -4.81 4.48
N ARG A 139 -15.76 -5.01 3.94
CA ARG A 139 -15.98 -5.29 2.51
C ARG A 139 -16.43 -4.00 1.85
N PRO A 140 -15.67 -3.41 0.92
CA PRO A 140 -16.15 -2.29 0.12
C PRO A 140 -17.43 -2.72 -0.63
N GLY A 141 -18.49 -1.97 -0.46
CA GLY A 141 -19.78 -2.24 -1.12
C GLY A 141 -20.74 -3.15 -0.35
N GLY A 142 -20.36 -3.70 0.81
CA GLY A 142 -21.28 -4.33 1.74
C GLY A 142 -21.87 -3.28 2.68
N GLY A 143 -23.13 -2.88 2.48
CA GLY A 143 -23.87 -2.13 3.48
C GLY A 143 -23.79 -2.85 4.84
N ALA A 144 -23.77 -2.09 5.95
CA ALA A 144 -23.71 -2.60 7.30
C ALA A 144 -24.79 -3.68 7.52
N GLY A 145 -24.39 -4.93 7.31
CA GLY A 145 -25.18 -6.10 7.69
C GLY A 145 -25.06 -6.26 9.19
N ALA A 146 -26.18 -6.03 9.89
CA ALA A 146 -26.32 -6.21 11.32
C ALA A 146 -25.65 -7.53 11.77
N ALA A 147 -24.87 -7.46 12.84
CA ALA A 147 -24.33 -8.62 13.54
C ALA A 147 -25.50 -9.58 13.87
N ARG A 148 -25.45 -10.79 13.32
CA ARG A 148 -26.37 -11.84 13.74
C ARG A 148 -26.03 -12.25 15.18
N PRO A 149 -26.98 -12.23 16.12
CA PRO A 149 -26.71 -12.72 17.45
C PRO A 149 -26.38 -14.22 17.40
N ALA A 150 -25.30 -14.62 18.05
CA ALA A 150 -24.97 -16.02 18.30
C ALA A 150 -26.02 -16.61 19.27
N GLY A 151 -26.72 -17.67 18.85
CA GLY A 151 -27.55 -18.45 19.74
C GLY A 151 -28.85 -18.89 19.11
N GLY A 152 -28.88 -20.11 18.58
CA GLY A 152 -30.06 -20.82 18.15
C GLY A 152 -29.70 -22.19 17.60
N ALA A 153 -29.87 -23.23 18.41
CA ALA A 153 -29.62 -24.63 18.05
C ALA A 153 -30.46 -25.02 16.82
N ARG A 154 -29.82 -25.74 15.92
CA ARG A 154 -30.44 -26.36 14.75
C ARG A 154 -31.33 -27.55 15.19
N PRO A 155 -32.62 -27.64 14.79
CA PRO A 155 -33.33 -28.90 14.88
C PRO A 155 -32.90 -29.85 13.75
N ALA A 156 -32.96 -31.13 14.06
CA ALA A 156 -32.55 -32.24 13.21
C ALA A 156 -33.41 -32.38 11.93
N ALA A 157 -32.77 -32.91 10.89
CA ALA A 157 -33.33 -33.18 9.58
C ALA A 157 -34.46 -34.20 9.64
N GLY A 158 -35.63 -33.82 9.12
CA GLY A 158 -36.71 -34.73 8.75
C GLY A 158 -36.69 -34.96 7.23
N ALA A 159 -36.93 -36.23 6.85
CA ALA A 159 -36.83 -36.75 5.49
C ALA A 159 -37.82 -36.10 4.52
N ALA A 160 -37.42 -36.01 3.27
CA ALA A 160 -38.21 -35.56 2.13
C ALA A 160 -39.14 -36.63 1.61
N PRO A 161 -40.31 -36.28 1.04
CA PRO A 161 -40.94 -37.12 0.01
C PRO A 161 -40.79 -36.52 -1.39
N ALA A 162 -40.61 -37.45 -2.34
CA ALA A 162 -40.48 -37.20 -3.76
C ALA A 162 -41.82 -36.86 -4.44
N GLY A 163 -41.72 -36.10 -5.55
CA GLY A 163 -42.66 -36.19 -6.65
C GLY A 163 -43.45 -34.91 -6.96
N GLY A 164 -43.36 -34.43 -8.19
CA GLY A 164 -44.29 -33.50 -8.79
C GLY A 164 -43.71 -32.60 -9.87
N ALA A 165 -43.64 -33.09 -11.10
CA ALA A 165 -43.34 -32.28 -12.29
C ALA A 165 -44.46 -31.26 -12.55
N ARG A 166 -44.12 -30.02 -12.89
CA ARG A 166 -45.04 -29.03 -13.40
C ARG A 166 -44.60 -28.54 -14.80
N PRO A 167 -45.52 -28.31 -15.71
CA PRO A 167 -45.23 -28.06 -17.12
C PRO A 167 -44.81 -26.61 -17.39
N ALA A 168 -44.04 -26.46 -18.47
CA ALA A 168 -43.53 -25.21 -19.02
C ALA A 168 -44.67 -24.34 -19.56
N GLY A 169 -44.70 -23.06 -19.19
CA GLY A 169 -45.50 -22.03 -19.81
C GLY A 169 -44.66 -21.13 -20.72
N PRO A 170 -45.27 -20.51 -21.76
CA PRO A 170 -44.53 -19.87 -22.83
C PRO A 170 -43.91 -18.51 -22.48
N ALA A 171 -42.79 -18.21 -23.11
CA ALA A 171 -42.06 -16.95 -22.99
C ALA A 171 -42.81 -15.76 -23.66
N PRO A 172 -42.80 -14.56 -23.09
CA PRO A 172 -43.19 -13.36 -23.81
C PRO A 172 -42.07 -12.80 -24.67
N ALA A 173 -42.36 -12.52 -25.92
CA ALA A 173 -41.53 -11.82 -26.89
C ALA A 173 -41.52 -10.30 -26.63
N GLY A 174 -40.42 -9.64 -26.96
CA GLY A 174 -40.35 -8.22 -27.28
C GLY A 174 -39.52 -7.36 -26.34
N ALA A 175 -38.24 -7.18 -26.72
CA ALA A 175 -37.44 -6.07 -26.26
C ALA A 175 -37.06 -5.20 -27.49
N PRO A 176 -37.21 -3.88 -27.47
CA PRO A 176 -36.70 -3.02 -28.53
C PRO A 176 -35.19 -2.72 -28.26
N ALA A 177 -34.47 -2.69 -29.39
CA ALA A 177 -33.06 -2.30 -29.45
C ALA A 177 -32.88 -0.78 -29.34
N GLY A 178 -31.75 -0.37 -28.77
CA GLY A 178 -31.10 0.87 -29.11
C GLY A 178 -31.26 2.01 -28.13
N GLY A 179 -30.19 2.28 -27.41
CA GLY A 179 -29.97 3.52 -26.68
C GLY A 179 -28.49 3.64 -26.30
N ALA A 180 -27.71 4.32 -27.11
CA ALA A 180 -26.32 4.67 -26.81
C ALA A 180 -26.25 5.50 -25.50
N ARG A 181 -25.44 5.10 -24.55
CA ARG A 181 -25.15 5.88 -23.36
C ARG A 181 -24.15 6.98 -23.70
N PRO A 182 -24.36 8.24 -23.30
CA PRO A 182 -23.36 9.28 -23.46
C PRO A 182 -22.21 9.08 -22.46
N ALA A 183 -20.99 9.23 -22.96
CA ALA A 183 -19.79 9.37 -22.15
C ALA A 183 -19.81 10.74 -21.45
N GLY A 184 -19.40 10.77 -20.19
CA GLY A 184 -19.14 12.00 -19.47
C GLY A 184 -20.13 12.28 -18.34
N GLY A 185 -19.92 11.68 -17.20
CA GLY A 185 -20.48 12.09 -15.92
C GLY A 185 -19.35 12.28 -14.92
N ALA A 186 -19.09 13.54 -14.54
CA ALA A 186 -18.20 13.90 -13.46
C ALA A 186 -18.51 13.05 -12.23
N GLN A 187 -17.52 12.34 -11.72
CA GLN A 187 -17.63 11.63 -10.44
C GLN A 187 -17.86 12.67 -9.34
N ALA A 188 -19.06 12.72 -8.82
CA ALA A 188 -19.39 13.49 -7.64
C ALA A 188 -18.47 13.06 -6.48
N ALA A 189 -17.87 14.04 -5.81
CA ALA A 189 -17.05 13.85 -4.62
C ALA A 189 -17.80 12.95 -3.62
N ARG A 190 -17.22 11.79 -3.30
CA ARG A 190 -17.73 10.90 -2.25
C ARG A 190 -17.60 11.61 -0.90
N PRO A 191 -18.59 11.51 -0.01
CA PRO A 191 -18.53 12.15 1.30
C PRO A 191 -17.36 11.55 2.12
N ALA A 192 -16.58 12.42 2.74
CA ALA A 192 -15.39 12.11 3.53
C ALA A 192 -15.62 11.16 4.74
N GLY A 193 -16.86 10.83 5.08
CA GLY A 193 -17.20 9.99 6.23
C GLY A 193 -16.81 8.50 6.10
N GLY A 194 -16.70 7.96 4.87
CA GLY A 194 -16.33 6.55 4.66
C GLY A 194 -14.82 6.27 4.80
N MET A 195 -14.00 7.25 4.52
CA MET A 195 -12.54 7.13 4.54
C MET A 195 -11.96 7.23 5.97
N GLY A 196 -12.56 8.05 6.84
CA GLY A 196 -12.17 8.14 8.25
C GLY A 196 -12.37 6.84 9.03
N MET A 197 -13.38 6.04 8.67
CA MET A 197 -13.59 4.70 9.27
C MET A 197 -12.53 3.67 8.82
N MET A 198 -11.96 3.81 7.63
CA MET A 198 -10.87 2.94 7.15
C MET A 198 -9.56 3.19 7.90
N LEU A 199 -9.27 4.44 8.23
CA LEU A 199 -8.01 4.85 8.85
C LEU A 199 -7.98 4.62 10.36
N ASN A 200 -9.13 4.50 11.02
CA ASN A 200 -9.21 4.23 12.46
C ASN A 200 -9.31 2.72 12.72
N ASN A 201 -8.36 1.96 12.19
CA ASN A 201 -8.39 0.50 12.18
C ASN A 201 -7.50 -0.15 13.25
N GLY A 202 -6.92 0.62 14.16
CA GLY A 202 -5.99 0.12 15.18
C GLY A 202 -4.57 -0.13 14.67
N PHE A 203 -4.28 0.16 13.40
CA PHE A 203 -2.96 -0.07 12.82
C PHE A 203 -1.89 0.82 13.44
N GLU A 204 -2.22 2.04 13.85
CA GLU A 204 -1.31 2.92 14.59
C GLU A 204 -0.72 2.21 15.81
N THR A 205 -1.55 1.59 16.64
CA THR A 205 -1.10 0.84 17.83
C THR A 205 -0.22 -0.35 17.43
N VAL A 206 -0.64 -1.12 16.42
CA VAL A 206 0.16 -2.26 15.92
C VAL A 206 1.53 -1.80 15.43
N LEU A 207 1.59 -0.73 14.65
CA LEU A 207 2.84 -0.23 14.10
C LEU A 207 3.72 0.39 15.19
N CYS A 208 3.17 1.36 15.94
CA CYS A 208 3.95 2.23 16.79
C CYS A 208 4.31 1.57 18.14
N ASP A 209 3.38 0.84 18.73
CA ASP A 209 3.54 0.30 20.08
C ASP A 209 3.99 -1.17 20.10
N GLU A 210 3.89 -1.87 18.96
CA GLU A 210 4.24 -3.30 18.90
C GLU A 210 5.34 -3.59 17.86
N LEU A 211 5.16 -3.22 16.59
CA LEU A 211 6.12 -3.56 15.53
C LEU A 211 7.41 -2.74 15.61
N VAL A 212 7.35 -1.43 15.83
CA VAL A 212 8.56 -0.59 15.96
C VAL A 212 9.45 -1.09 17.11
N PRO A 213 8.95 -1.33 18.33
CA PRO A 213 9.77 -1.92 19.40
C PRO A 213 10.28 -3.33 19.07
N TYR A 214 9.48 -4.17 18.41
CA TYR A 214 9.90 -5.49 17.97
C TYR A 214 11.09 -5.42 16.99
N ILE A 215 11.02 -4.54 16.01
CA ILE A 215 12.10 -4.33 15.03
C ILE A 215 13.36 -3.81 15.71
N ASP A 216 13.24 -2.83 16.60
CA ASP A 216 14.40 -2.30 17.33
C ASP A 216 15.06 -3.33 18.24
N ALA A 217 14.29 -4.28 18.78
CA ALA A 217 14.82 -5.36 19.64
C ALA A 217 15.48 -6.49 18.84
N ASN A 218 15.06 -6.74 17.59
CA ASN A 218 15.49 -7.91 16.82
C ASN A 218 16.42 -7.57 15.64
N PHE A 219 16.55 -6.29 15.28
CA PHE A 219 17.40 -5.83 14.19
C PHE A 219 18.38 -4.75 14.65
N ARG A 220 19.47 -4.59 13.94
CA ARG A 220 20.47 -3.56 14.22
C ARG A 220 20.00 -2.20 13.70
N THR A 221 19.04 -1.62 14.37
CA THR A 221 18.47 -0.31 14.05
C THR A 221 19.15 0.82 14.79
N ILE A 222 19.11 2.01 14.20
CA ILE A 222 19.37 3.27 14.93
C ILE A 222 18.02 3.73 15.47
N ALA A 223 17.72 3.32 16.72
CA ALA A 223 16.42 3.54 17.37
C ALA A 223 16.21 5.00 17.80
N LYS A 224 16.25 5.92 16.82
CA LYS A 224 16.04 7.36 16.98
C LYS A 224 15.05 7.87 15.94
N LYS A 225 14.25 8.87 16.30
CA LYS A 225 13.29 9.55 15.42
C LYS A 225 13.92 9.94 14.08
N GLU A 226 15.09 10.57 14.10
CA GLU A 226 15.77 11.10 12.92
C GLU A 226 16.25 10.00 11.96
N SER A 227 16.33 8.77 12.45
CA SER A 227 16.73 7.57 11.70
C SER A 227 15.55 6.65 11.38
N ARG A 228 14.32 7.10 11.63
CA ARG A 228 13.10 6.42 11.20
C ARG A 228 12.33 7.26 10.20
N ALA A 229 11.89 6.62 9.12
CA ALA A 229 10.97 7.19 8.15
C ALA A 229 9.72 6.32 8.08
N MET A 230 8.59 6.93 7.75
CA MET A 230 7.37 6.23 7.39
C MET A 230 6.91 6.71 6.03
N ALA A 231 6.56 5.78 5.16
CA ALA A 231 5.99 6.08 3.86
C ALA A 231 4.99 5.00 3.45
N GLY A 232 4.15 5.32 2.47
CA GLY A 232 3.23 4.35 1.92
C GLY A 232 2.57 4.82 0.65
N LEU A 233 2.08 3.85 -0.11
CA LEU A 233 1.32 4.10 -1.34
C LEU A 233 -0.17 4.15 -1.04
N SER A 234 -0.92 5.04 -1.73
CA SER A 234 -2.38 5.09 -1.67
C SER A 234 -2.91 5.14 -0.22
N MET A 235 -3.64 4.11 0.23
CA MET A 235 -4.08 3.95 1.63
C MET A 235 -2.89 4.04 2.61
N GLY A 236 -1.77 3.38 2.31
CA GLY A 236 -0.57 3.44 3.15
C GLY A 236 0.01 4.86 3.26
N GLY A 237 -0.16 5.70 2.23
CA GLY A 237 0.15 7.12 2.32
C GLY A 237 -0.81 7.86 3.27
N MET A 238 -2.10 7.57 3.23
CA MET A 238 -3.07 8.12 4.19
C MET A 238 -2.80 7.66 5.63
N GLU A 239 -2.42 6.39 5.83
CA GLU A 239 -1.97 5.87 7.13
C GLU A 239 -0.71 6.60 7.60
N THR A 240 0.26 6.80 6.71
CA THR A 240 1.47 7.57 6.99
C THR A 240 1.12 8.99 7.44
N HIS A 241 0.26 9.68 6.70
CA HIS A 241 -0.21 11.03 7.06
C HIS A 241 -0.81 11.05 8.47
N SER A 242 -1.78 10.18 8.75
CA SER A 242 -2.48 10.12 10.03
C SER A 242 -1.53 9.77 11.19
N ILE A 243 -0.71 8.73 11.02
CA ILE A 243 0.17 8.21 12.08
C ILE A 243 1.28 9.21 12.41
N THR A 244 1.90 9.85 11.41
CA THR A 244 2.97 10.82 11.68
C THR A 244 2.46 12.10 12.33
N LEU A 245 1.19 12.44 12.13
CA LEU A 245 0.52 13.50 12.87
C LEU A 245 0.14 13.09 14.30
N ALA A 246 -0.28 11.85 14.52
CA ALA A 246 -0.63 11.34 15.85
C ALA A 246 0.60 11.05 16.72
N ARG A 247 1.69 10.56 16.11
CA ARG A 247 2.91 10.08 16.79
C ARG A 247 4.17 10.81 16.25
N PRO A 248 4.24 12.13 16.38
CA PRO A 248 5.33 12.94 15.81
C PRO A 248 6.71 12.66 16.41
N GLU A 249 6.76 11.97 17.55
CA GLU A 249 7.99 11.58 18.23
C GLU A 249 8.69 10.36 17.61
N LEU A 250 8.00 9.58 16.76
CA LEU A 250 8.53 8.31 16.25
C LEU A 250 9.27 8.44 14.94
N PHE A 251 8.82 9.30 14.04
CA PHE A 251 9.34 9.36 12.66
C PHE A 251 9.90 10.74 12.34
N GLY A 252 11.09 10.78 11.75
CA GLY A 252 11.75 12.01 11.34
C GLY A 252 11.58 12.38 9.87
N SER A 253 11.09 11.47 9.04
CA SER A 253 10.84 11.71 7.61
C SER A 253 9.57 11.01 7.17
N TYR A 254 8.81 11.64 6.26
CA TYR A 254 7.48 11.22 5.84
C TYR A 254 7.39 11.11 4.33
N GLY A 255 6.69 10.07 3.81
CA GLY A 255 6.47 9.87 2.38
C GLY A 255 5.01 9.52 2.05
N LEU A 256 4.34 10.36 1.25
CA LEU A 256 2.99 10.12 0.74
C LEU A 256 3.06 9.85 -0.76
N LEU A 257 2.89 8.56 -1.14
CA LEU A 257 2.97 8.13 -2.54
C LEU A 257 1.55 7.91 -3.05
N SER A 258 1.01 8.83 -3.82
CA SER A 258 -0.42 8.87 -4.21
C SER A 258 -1.38 8.78 -3.00
N GLY A 259 -0.95 9.26 -1.83
CA GLY A 259 -1.66 9.13 -0.54
C GLY A 259 -2.14 10.45 0.05
N GLY A 260 -2.25 11.48 -0.76
CA GLY A 260 -2.62 12.83 -0.32
C GLY A 260 -1.43 13.74 -0.12
N THR A 261 -1.63 14.81 0.64
CA THR A 261 -0.62 15.84 0.90
C THR A 261 -0.70 16.32 2.35
N TYR A 262 0.40 16.86 2.88
CA TYR A 262 0.37 17.66 4.10
C TYR A 262 0.09 19.13 3.77
N ASN A 263 -0.48 19.84 4.73
CA ASN A 263 -0.51 21.30 4.73
C ASN A 263 0.29 21.86 5.93
N ALA A 264 0.66 23.13 5.86
CA ALA A 264 1.52 23.74 6.88
C ALA A 264 0.82 23.87 8.25
N ASP A 265 -0.50 24.08 8.25
CA ASP A 265 -1.26 24.33 9.49
C ASP A 265 -1.34 23.06 10.35
N GLU A 266 -1.50 21.88 9.74
CA GLU A 266 -1.54 20.62 10.49
C GLU A 266 -0.19 20.21 11.07
N LEU A 267 0.90 20.75 10.53
CA LEU A 267 2.27 20.56 11.03
C LEU A 267 2.73 21.65 11.99
N ALA A 268 1.95 22.73 12.13
CA ALA A 268 2.31 23.88 12.96
C ALA A 268 2.47 23.49 14.44
N GLY A 269 3.43 24.11 15.12
CA GLY A 269 3.72 23.85 16.54
C GLY A 269 4.42 22.53 16.84
N ARG A 270 4.78 21.75 15.80
CA ARG A 270 5.51 20.47 15.92
C ARG A 270 6.98 20.65 15.51
N GLU A 271 7.83 19.75 15.98
CA GLU A 271 9.18 19.66 15.45
C GLU A 271 9.13 19.31 13.95
N LYS A 272 9.85 20.10 13.14
CA LYS A 272 9.85 19.93 11.69
C LYS A 272 10.49 18.57 11.31
N PRO A 273 9.83 17.77 10.48
CA PRO A 273 10.44 16.56 9.94
C PRO A 273 11.63 16.92 9.06
N LYS A 274 12.60 16.02 8.97
CA LYS A 274 13.79 16.18 8.13
C LYS A 274 13.46 16.18 6.63
N LEU A 275 12.42 15.44 6.25
CA LEU A 275 11.93 15.37 4.88
C LEU A 275 10.43 15.12 4.87
N ILE A 276 9.72 15.84 4.04
CA ILE A 276 8.35 15.52 3.60
C ILE A 276 8.42 15.26 2.10
N PHE A 277 8.19 14.01 1.70
CA PHE A 277 8.13 13.62 0.30
C PHE A 277 6.68 13.34 -0.09
N MET A 278 6.19 13.96 -1.16
CA MET A 278 4.84 13.77 -1.68
C MET A 278 4.92 13.50 -3.17
N SER A 279 4.22 12.48 -3.66
CA SER A 279 4.25 12.14 -5.08
C SER A 279 2.91 11.63 -5.59
N CYS A 280 2.76 11.66 -6.91
CA CYS A 280 1.67 11.00 -7.64
C CYS A 280 2.07 10.76 -9.10
N GLY A 281 1.25 10.02 -9.84
CA GLY A 281 1.33 9.95 -11.29
C GLY A 281 0.80 11.23 -11.95
N SER A 282 1.32 11.55 -13.13
CA SER A 282 0.87 12.75 -13.89
C SER A 282 -0.58 12.65 -14.34
N LYS A 283 -1.14 11.44 -14.39
CA LYS A 283 -2.56 11.19 -14.71
C LYS A 283 -3.47 11.21 -13.45
N GLU A 284 -2.94 11.54 -12.26
CA GLU A 284 -3.70 11.66 -11.01
C GLU A 284 -4.03 13.13 -10.68
N ASN A 285 -3.41 13.69 -9.62
CA ASN A 285 -3.57 15.10 -9.21
C ASN A 285 -2.20 15.78 -9.01
N PRO A 286 -1.43 15.98 -10.08
CA PRO A 286 -0.08 16.55 -9.98
C PRO A 286 -0.08 17.99 -9.46
N ASP A 287 -1.08 18.79 -9.82
CA ASP A 287 -1.17 20.20 -9.40
C ASP A 287 -1.34 20.31 -7.88
N GLY A 288 -2.15 19.44 -7.28
CA GLY A 288 -2.34 19.39 -5.83
C GLY A 288 -1.05 19.05 -5.09
N VAL A 289 -0.31 18.04 -5.56
CA VAL A 289 0.97 17.62 -4.97
C VAL A 289 2.04 18.72 -5.13
N ASN A 290 2.13 19.32 -6.31
CA ASN A 290 3.09 20.40 -6.56
C ASN A 290 2.78 21.64 -5.73
N LYS A 291 1.49 22.04 -5.65
CA LYS A 291 1.07 23.16 -4.81
C LYS A 291 1.41 22.93 -3.34
N ALA A 292 1.09 21.78 -2.80
CA ALA A 292 1.42 21.43 -1.41
C ALA A 292 2.93 21.50 -1.15
N GLY A 293 3.74 21.01 -2.08
CA GLY A 293 5.20 21.13 -1.99
C GLY A 293 5.69 22.58 -1.96
N VAL A 294 5.12 23.44 -2.78
CA VAL A 294 5.43 24.90 -2.78
C VAL A 294 5.04 25.54 -1.45
N ASP A 295 3.81 25.32 -0.99
CA ASP A 295 3.27 25.90 0.23
C ASP A 295 4.08 25.47 1.48
N LEU A 296 4.43 24.18 1.57
CA LEU A 296 5.25 23.68 2.67
C LEU A 296 6.67 24.27 2.68
N ARG A 297 7.30 24.40 1.50
CA ARG A 297 8.61 25.06 1.41
C ARG A 297 8.54 26.53 1.81
N ALA A 298 7.48 27.23 1.41
CA ALA A 298 7.23 28.61 1.83
C ALA A 298 7.05 28.74 3.36
N ALA A 299 6.48 27.72 4.01
CA ALA A 299 6.37 27.60 5.46
C ALA A 299 7.67 27.11 6.15
N GLY A 300 8.74 26.93 5.38
CA GLY A 300 10.07 26.54 5.86
C GLY A 300 10.24 25.05 6.18
N TYR A 301 9.45 24.17 5.56
CA TYR A 301 9.66 22.73 5.63
C TYR A 301 10.56 22.24 4.49
N ASN A 302 11.35 21.20 4.75
CA ASN A 302 12.06 20.47 3.72
C ASN A 302 11.09 19.53 2.99
N ALA A 303 10.35 20.09 2.03
CA ALA A 303 9.30 19.38 1.29
C ALA A 303 9.69 19.20 -0.18
N VAL A 304 9.55 17.97 -0.68
CA VAL A 304 9.77 17.59 -2.07
C VAL A 304 8.47 17.05 -2.65
N SER A 305 8.06 17.61 -3.79
CA SER A 305 6.99 17.08 -4.63
C SER A 305 7.59 16.40 -5.85
N TYR A 306 7.07 15.22 -6.20
CA TYR A 306 7.49 14.46 -7.38
C TYR A 306 6.27 13.99 -8.18
N VAL A 307 6.33 14.15 -9.49
CA VAL A 307 5.30 13.66 -10.41
C VAL A 307 5.94 12.62 -11.32
N SER A 308 5.37 11.41 -11.33
CA SER A 308 5.78 10.35 -12.24
C SER A 308 5.08 10.54 -13.58
N GLU A 309 5.84 10.92 -14.61
CA GLU A 309 5.29 11.21 -15.93
C GLU A 309 4.72 9.98 -16.62
N GLY A 310 3.58 10.17 -17.30
CA GLY A 310 2.91 9.15 -18.09
C GLY A 310 2.16 8.09 -17.30
N THR A 311 2.21 8.15 -15.96
CA THR A 311 1.64 7.11 -15.08
C THR A 311 0.42 7.60 -14.30
N ALA A 312 -0.35 6.64 -13.77
CA ALA A 312 -1.55 6.86 -12.98
C ALA A 312 -1.36 6.31 -11.55
N HIS A 313 -2.44 5.84 -10.92
CA HIS A 313 -2.45 5.22 -9.59
C HIS A 313 -2.02 3.75 -9.68
N GLU A 314 -0.73 3.50 -9.83
CA GLU A 314 -0.16 2.19 -10.18
C GLU A 314 1.26 1.98 -9.69
N PHE A 315 1.76 0.73 -9.75
CA PHE A 315 3.07 0.37 -9.19
C PHE A 315 4.24 1.08 -9.86
N LEU A 316 4.21 1.39 -11.15
CA LEU A 316 5.30 2.13 -11.78
C LEU A 316 5.45 3.53 -11.19
N THR A 317 4.33 4.22 -10.89
CA THR A 317 4.34 5.48 -10.14
C THR A 317 5.04 5.32 -8.79
N TRP A 318 4.73 4.27 -8.05
CA TRP A 318 5.24 4.07 -6.69
C TRP A 318 6.67 3.57 -6.66
N ARG A 319 7.09 2.75 -7.62
CA ARG A 319 8.50 2.37 -7.84
C ARG A 319 9.37 3.60 -8.09
N ARG A 320 8.97 4.46 -9.03
CA ARG A 320 9.68 5.72 -9.32
C ARG A 320 9.69 6.65 -8.11
N SER A 321 8.58 6.73 -7.39
CA SER A 321 8.48 7.52 -6.16
C SER A 321 9.43 7.01 -5.07
N LEU A 322 9.48 5.70 -4.84
CA LEU A 322 10.43 5.09 -3.89
C LEU A 322 11.87 5.34 -4.29
N TYR A 323 12.20 5.18 -5.58
CA TYR A 323 13.54 5.47 -6.11
C TYR A 323 13.97 6.91 -5.85
N GLN A 324 13.09 7.89 -6.07
CA GLN A 324 13.39 9.30 -5.81
C GLN A 324 13.49 9.57 -4.30
N MET A 325 12.54 9.09 -3.50
CA MET A 325 12.51 9.31 -2.07
C MET A 325 13.72 8.67 -1.35
N ALA A 326 14.08 7.45 -1.71
CA ALA A 326 15.20 6.73 -1.07
C ALA A 326 16.51 7.52 -1.14
N GLN A 327 16.74 8.23 -2.24
CA GLN A 327 17.92 9.06 -2.44
C GLN A 327 17.93 10.33 -1.56
N LEU A 328 16.83 10.67 -0.93
CA LEU A 328 16.69 11.85 -0.05
C LEU A 328 16.69 11.47 1.44
N LEU A 329 16.35 10.20 1.73
CA LEU A 329 16.26 9.72 3.11
C LEU A 329 17.63 9.60 3.77
N PHE A 330 17.68 9.88 5.07
CA PHE A 330 18.81 9.62 5.97
C PHE A 330 20.15 10.26 5.56
N LYS A 331 20.11 11.27 4.70
CA LYS A 331 21.31 12.06 4.38
C LYS A 331 21.83 12.78 5.63
N LYS A 332 23.16 12.80 5.76
CA LYS A 332 23.88 13.52 6.84
C LYS A 332 23.79 15.03 6.65
#